data_e100f5796fb6e026f59fd7b7650e910e
#
_entry.id   e100f5796fb6e026f59fd7b7650e910e
#
_cell.length_a   1.000
_cell.length_b   1.000
_cell.length_c   1.000
_cell.angle_alpha   90.00
_cell.angle_beta   90.00
_cell.angle_gamma   90.00
#
_symmetry.space_group_name_H-M   'P 1'
#
loop_
_entity.id
_entity.type
_entity.pdbx_description
1 polymer ?
#
loop_
_entity_poly.entity_id
_entity_poly.type
_entity_poly.pdbx_seq_one_letter_code
_entity_poly.pdbx_strand_id
1 'polypeptide(L)'
;MQILILGFEYLPVKVGGLAEAVTSIAEGLSNLGHEVVVFTPSHGKEMGEPFTSFRVSAFGERVDVTVRKREQNGVIVYSLGGGVLDSPDIYGPGWDGLLRKAVLFGKASVGLMNKLIGEFKPDVLHAHDWHTVFALGLLRKYFGLRSVFTIHRLNKAKVPARYFHEANLDELVPYPDIDPEHTAAYIADAVTTVSRSYLLEEWDFFGLFEGKVTHVFNGIDCSFWNEDLIETRDLPREERRRRILENLGLRDGKVFMFIGRFDRAQKGVDTLLRAIELLSTDPSFSDMRFLIIGKGDPELEAWTRAMENRFPENVRAITKLLSREVVRELYGSVDFVVIPSYFEPFGLVQLEAMCLGAVPIASAVGGLKDTIIDLSSDPEHATGMLVPPRDAFALASAMIWAKELDDETLERLRENGKKRAREDFSWEKACERYVRVYGGRVDKAVSFLR
;
A
#
# COMPACT_ATOMS: atom_id res chain seq x y z
N MET A 1 -19.89 -8.25 14.46
CA MET A 1 -18.84 -7.91 15.45
C MET A 1 -18.71 -6.41 15.53
N GLN A 2 -18.32 -5.92 16.70
CA GLN A 2 -17.85 -4.56 16.88
C GLN A 2 -16.34 -4.53 16.74
N ILE A 3 -15.82 -3.76 15.77
CA ILE A 3 -14.41 -3.77 15.39
C ILE A 3 -13.84 -2.36 15.59
N LEU A 4 -12.78 -2.27 16.39
CA LEU A 4 -12.01 -1.04 16.53
C LEU A 4 -10.75 -1.12 15.67
N ILE A 5 -10.59 -0.20 14.74
CA ILE A 5 -9.41 -0.07 13.89
C ILE A 5 -8.57 1.10 14.35
N LEU A 6 -7.27 0.89 14.47
CA LEU A 6 -6.28 1.94 14.70
C LEU A 6 -5.50 2.20 13.41
N GLY A 7 -5.68 3.37 12.83
CA GLY A 7 -4.96 3.80 11.65
C GLY A 7 -4.23 5.13 11.89
N PHE A 8 -2.94 5.18 11.56
CA PHE A 8 -2.19 6.44 11.63
C PHE A 8 -2.48 7.34 10.42
N GLU A 9 -2.92 6.73 9.33
CA GLU A 9 -3.51 7.38 8.15
C GLU A 9 -4.92 6.82 7.91
N TYR A 10 -5.84 7.67 7.49
CA TYR A 10 -7.19 7.31 7.04
C TYR A 10 -7.70 8.36 6.05
N LEU A 11 -8.29 7.94 4.93
CA LEU A 11 -8.73 8.87 3.89
C LEU A 11 -9.72 9.92 4.42
N PRO A 12 -9.61 11.18 3.94
CA PRO A 12 -8.75 11.68 2.86
C PRO A 12 -7.33 12.09 3.30
N VAL A 13 -6.92 11.83 4.54
CA VAL A 13 -5.57 12.16 5.06
C VAL A 13 -4.63 11.02 4.72
N LYS A 14 -3.67 11.28 3.82
CA LYS A 14 -2.75 10.26 3.33
C LYS A 14 -1.38 10.80 2.93
N VAL A 15 -0.39 9.93 3.01
CA VAL A 15 0.92 10.06 2.34
C VAL A 15 1.11 8.96 1.31
N GLY A 16 0.62 7.75 1.57
CA GLY A 16 0.82 6.59 0.72
C GLY A 16 -0.36 5.62 0.67
N GLY A 17 -0.07 4.38 0.33
CA GLY A 17 -1.08 3.32 0.21
C GLY A 17 -1.65 2.83 1.53
N LEU A 18 -1.06 3.19 2.68
CA LEU A 18 -1.56 2.78 4.00
C LEU A 18 -2.98 3.31 4.24
N ALA A 19 -3.21 4.60 3.97
CA ALA A 19 -4.53 5.20 4.13
C ALA A 19 -5.60 4.49 3.30
N GLU A 20 -5.27 4.17 2.04
CA GLU A 20 -6.19 3.44 1.15
C GLU A 20 -6.49 2.04 1.68
N ALA A 21 -5.47 1.31 2.14
CA ALA A 21 -5.66 -0.02 2.69
C ALA A 21 -6.51 -0.01 3.97
N VAL A 22 -6.19 0.86 4.94
CA VAL A 22 -6.94 0.95 6.22
C VAL A 22 -8.38 1.37 5.97
N THR A 23 -8.61 2.35 5.08
CA THR A 23 -9.97 2.80 4.73
C THR A 23 -10.75 1.69 4.05
N SER A 24 -10.17 1.03 3.05
CA SER A 24 -10.86 -0.04 2.31
C SER A 24 -11.15 -1.27 3.18
N ILE A 25 -10.28 -1.60 4.13
CA ILE A 25 -10.52 -2.65 5.13
C ILE A 25 -11.71 -2.25 6.02
N ALA A 26 -11.73 -1.02 6.53
CA ALA A 26 -12.82 -0.56 7.40
C ALA A 26 -14.17 -0.56 6.68
N GLU A 27 -14.22 0.01 5.48
CA GLU A 27 -15.43 0.07 4.65
C GLU A 27 -15.88 -1.34 4.20
N GLY A 28 -14.94 -2.20 3.79
CA GLY A 28 -15.25 -3.58 3.41
C GLY A 28 -15.81 -4.41 4.58
N LEU A 29 -15.28 -4.25 5.78
CA LEU A 29 -15.82 -4.89 6.98
C LEU A 29 -17.23 -4.36 7.34
N SER A 30 -17.46 -3.05 7.17
CA SER A 30 -18.78 -2.44 7.34
C SER A 30 -19.77 -3.00 6.32
N ASN A 31 -19.38 -3.14 5.06
CA ASN A 31 -20.20 -3.74 4.01
C ASN A 31 -20.56 -5.22 4.27
N LEU A 32 -19.71 -5.94 5.01
CA LEU A 32 -20.00 -7.30 5.51
C LEU A 32 -20.93 -7.32 6.73
N GLY A 33 -21.46 -6.18 7.15
CA GLY A 33 -22.43 -6.05 8.25
C GLY A 33 -21.79 -5.98 9.64
N HIS A 34 -20.52 -5.59 9.75
CA HIS A 34 -19.86 -5.34 11.03
C HIS A 34 -19.99 -3.88 11.43
N GLU A 35 -20.08 -3.61 12.72
CA GLU A 35 -19.98 -2.26 13.27
C GLU A 35 -18.49 -1.89 13.37
N VAL A 36 -18.05 -0.91 12.57
CA VAL A 36 -16.65 -0.54 12.47
C VAL A 36 -16.43 0.87 12.97
N VAL A 37 -15.52 1.01 13.92
CA VAL A 37 -15.07 2.28 14.48
C VAL A 37 -13.57 2.43 14.18
N VAL A 38 -13.16 3.61 13.73
CA VAL A 38 -11.76 3.94 13.44
C VAL A 38 -11.29 5.05 14.35
N PHE A 39 -10.15 4.88 14.98
CA PHE A 39 -9.41 5.95 15.65
C PHE A 39 -8.20 6.34 14.79
N THR A 40 -8.04 7.64 14.56
CA THR A 40 -6.94 8.20 13.76
C THR A 40 -6.51 9.56 14.32
N PRO A 41 -5.23 9.95 14.21
CA PRO A 41 -4.84 11.33 14.52
C PRO A 41 -5.49 12.32 13.54
N SER A 42 -5.74 13.55 14.00
CA SER A 42 -6.34 14.61 13.17
C SER A 42 -5.38 15.12 12.07
N HIS A 43 -4.07 15.10 12.35
CA HIS A 43 -3.04 15.74 11.53
C HIS A 43 -3.38 17.20 11.15
N GLY A 44 -4.02 17.92 12.09
CA GLY A 44 -4.44 19.30 11.91
C GLY A 44 -5.63 19.48 10.96
N LYS A 45 -6.33 18.40 10.61
CA LYS A 45 -7.54 18.45 9.77
C LYS A 45 -8.79 18.40 10.64
N GLU A 46 -9.59 19.43 10.54
CA GLU A 46 -10.90 19.51 11.22
C GLU A 46 -11.98 18.81 10.40
N MET A 47 -12.03 17.48 10.48
CA MET A 47 -13.01 16.66 9.74
C MET A 47 -14.07 16.08 10.67
N GLY A 48 -15.32 16.29 10.32
CA GLY A 48 -16.50 15.85 11.09
C GLY A 48 -16.91 16.85 12.18
N GLU A 49 -17.93 16.47 12.94
CA GLU A 49 -18.51 17.30 13.97
C GLU A 49 -17.75 17.13 15.31
N PRO A 50 -17.69 18.17 16.14
CA PRO A 50 -17.16 18.06 17.48
C PRO A 50 -17.92 16.98 18.29
N PHE A 51 -17.19 16.06 18.90
CA PHE A 51 -17.80 14.96 19.67
C PHE A 51 -17.55 15.13 21.18
N THR A 52 -16.29 15.22 21.59
CA THR A 52 -15.91 15.35 23.01
C THR A 52 -14.52 15.97 23.14
N SER A 53 -14.17 16.36 24.36
CA SER A 53 -12.81 16.75 24.72
C SER A 53 -12.45 16.21 26.09
N PHE A 54 -11.16 15.99 26.32
CA PHE A 54 -10.59 15.55 27.61
C PHE A 54 -9.10 15.88 27.66
N ARG A 55 -8.51 15.72 28.86
CA ARG A 55 -7.08 15.96 29.06
C ARG A 55 -6.31 14.67 29.22
N VAL A 56 -5.14 14.62 28.63
CA VAL A 56 -4.15 13.57 28.87
C VAL A 56 -2.82 14.18 29.28
N SER A 57 -2.10 13.48 30.17
CA SER A 57 -0.72 13.87 30.53
C SER A 57 0.26 13.12 29.64
N ALA A 58 1.13 13.86 28.97
CA ALA A 58 2.19 13.31 28.13
C ALA A 58 3.43 14.22 28.17
N PHE A 59 4.60 13.63 28.34
CA PHE A 59 5.90 14.34 28.33
C PHE A 59 5.98 15.51 29.34
N GLY A 60 5.39 15.33 30.53
CA GLY A 60 5.35 16.35 31.59
C GLY A 60 4.34 17.47 31.35
N GLU A 61 3.58 17.43 30.28
CA GLU A 61 2.58 18.43 29.92
C GLU A 61 1.15 17.87 30.03
N ARG A 62 0.17 18.76 30.22
CA ARG A 62 -1.25 18.44 30.07
C ARG A 62 -1.72 18.87 28.69
N VAL A 63 -2.14 17.92 27.86
CA VAL A 63 -2.63 18.17 26.53
C VAL A 63 -4.15 18.07 26.51
N ASP A 64 -4.82 19.13 26.05
CA ASP A 64 -6.25 19.11 25.77
C ASP A 64 -6.46 18.36 24.45
N VAL A 65 -7.10 17.19 24.52
CA VAL A 65 -7.45 16.38 23.35
C VAL A 65 -8.86 16.73 22.92
N THR A 66 -9.02 17.06 21.65
CA THR A 66 -10.31 17.27 20.99
C THR A 66 -10.61 16.10 20.09
N VAL A 67 -11.84 15.64 20.10
CA VAL A 67 -12.28 14.52 19.24
C VAL A 67 -13.40 15.00 18.34
N ARG A 68 -13.24 14.73 17.04
CA ARG A 68 -14.29 14.93 16.04
C ARG A 68 -14.78 13.58 15.54
N LYS A 69 -16.09 13.49 15.29
CA LYS A 69 -16.77 12.29 14.77
C LYS A 69 -17.29 12.55 13.37
N ARG A 70 -17.07 11.60 12.47
CA ARG A 70 -17.75 11.57 11.17
C ARG A 70 -18.18 10.14 10.85
N GLU A 71 -19.16 10.03 10.01
CA GLU A 71 -19.54 8.76 9.37
C GLU A 71 -19.12 8.81 7.91
N GLN A 72 -18.48 7.74 7.44
CA GLN A 72 -18.00 7.60 6.07
C GLN A 72 -18.24 6.17 5.61
N ASN A 73 -19.13 5.99 4.62
CA ASN A 73 -19.45 4.68 4.04
C ASN A 73 -19.79 3.59 5.11
N GLY A 74 -20.61 3.96 6.11
CA GLY A 74 -21.01 3.07 7.20
C GLY A 74 -19.96 2.86 8.30
N VAL A 75 -18.81 3.54 8.22
CA VAL A 75 -17.74 3.51 9.23
C VAL A 75 -17.80 4.76 10.09
N ILE A 76 -17.74 4.58 11.41
CA ILE A 76 -17.62 5.70 12.36
C ILE A 76 -16.14 6.02 12.55
N VAL A 77 -15.73 7.23 12.20
CA VAL A 77 -14.34 7.68 12.31
C VAL A 77 -14.20 8.77 13.36
N TYR A 78 -13.36 8.53 14.34
CA TYR A 78 -12.97 9.50 15.33
C TYR A 78 -11.57 10.03 15.03
N SER A 79 -11.49 11.35 14.79
CA SER A 79 -10.22 12.07 14.60
C SER A 79 -9.80 12.70 15.94
N LEU A 80 -8.62 12.34 16.43
CA LEU A 80 -8.08 12.82 17.70
C LEU A 80 -7.08 13.95 17.44
N GLY A 81 -7.40 15.15 17.92
CA GLY A 81 -6.58 16.36 17.79
C GLY A 81 -6.05 16.84 19.14
N GLY A 82 -5.16 17.80 19.10
CA GLY A 82 -4.51 18.44 20.24
C GLY A 82 -3.01 18.19 20.30
N GLY A 83 -2.26 19.22 20.66
CA GLY A 83 -0.80 19.14 20.72
C GLY A 83 -0.17 18.65 19.41
N VAL A 84 0.75 17.72 19.51
CA VAL A 84 1.46 17.18 18.33
C VAL A 84 0.58 16.33 17.40
N LEU A 85 -0.63 15.92 17.82
CA LEU A 85 -1.60 15.23 16.93
C LEU A 85 -2.07 16.13 15.80
N ASP A 86 -2.05 17.44 15.98
CA ASP A 86 -2.45 18.43 14.99
C ASP A 86 -1.32 18.83 14.02
N SER A 87 -0.13 18.26 14.18
CA SER A 87 0.95 18.49 13.20
C SER A 87 0.52 18.01 11.82
N PRO A 88 0.54 18.88 10.79
CA PRO A 88 0.13 18.52 9.42
C PRO A 88 1.07 17.52 8.74
N ASP A 89 2.32 17.43 9.22
CA ASP A 89 3.24 16.38 8.80
C ASP A 89 2.82 15.07 9.49
N ILE A 90 2.30 14.15 8.71
CA ILE A 90 1.77 12.87 9.21
C ILE A 90 2.86 12.10 9.95
N TYR A 91 4.06 12.04 9.38
CA TYR A 91 5.22 11.31 9.91
C TYR A 91 6.29 12.22 10.53
N GLY A 92 5.92 13.42 10.97
CA GLY A 92 6.82 14.38 11.56
C GLY A 92 6.17 15.19 12.72
N PRO A 93 6.78 16.30 13.11
CA PRO A 93 8.06 16.86 12.62
C PRO A 93 9.28 16.11 13.15
N GLY A 94 10.01 15.47 12.25
CA GLY A 94 11.19 14.66 12.60
C GLY A 94 10.87 13.40 13.42
N TRP A 95 11.91 12.64 13.75
CA TRP A 95 11.76 11.36 14.43
C TRP A 95 11.15 11.50 15.85
N ASP A 96 11.66 12.42 16.65
CA ASP A 96 11.14 12.67 18.01
C ASP A 96 9.67 13.12 17.97
N GLY A 97 9.31 14.02 17.04
CA GLY A 97 7.93 14.48 16.88
C GLY A 97 6.97 13.36 16.49
N LEU A 98 7.41 12.46 15.61
CA LEU A 98 6.64 11.27 15.23
C LEU A 98 6.42 10.34 16.43
N LEU A 99 7.45 10.07 17.22
CA LEU A 99 7.33 9.23 18.42
C LEU A 99 6.42 9.85 19.47
N ARG A 100 6.53 11.16 19.71
CA ARG A 100 5.62 11.91 20.60
C ARG A 100 4.18 11.82 20.12
N LYS A 101 3.96 11.96 18.81
CA LYS A 101 2.64 11.82 18.19
C LYS A 101 2.07 10.42 18.41
N ALA A 102 2.85 9.37 18.20
CA ALA A 102 2.43 7.99 18.39
C ALA A 102 2.08 7.68 19.86
N VAL A 103 2.88 8.16 20.83
CA VAL A 103 2.58 8.03 22.27
C VAL A 103 1.30 8.79 22.64
N LEU A 104 1.18 10.04 22.20
CA LEU A 104 0.00 10.86 22.49
C LEU A 104 -1.26 10.25 21.87
N PHE A 105 -1.16 9.71 20.65
CA PHE A 105 -2.25 8.97 20.03
C PHE A 105 -2.69 7.77 20.87
N GLY A 106 -1.75 7.01 21.42
CA GLY A 106 -2.03 5.89 22.31
C GLY A 106 -2.78 6.33 23.57
N LYS A 107 -2.29 7.36 24.28
CA LYS A 107 -2.94 7.89 25.50
C LYS A 107 -4.31 8.50 25.20
N ALA A 108 -4.44 9.22 24.08
CA ALA A 108 -5.71 9.80 23.64
C ALA A 108 -6.74 8.72 23.24
N SER A 109 -6.29 7.62 22.64
CA SER A 109 -7.15 6.46 22.30
C SER A 109 -7.76 5.83 23.56
N VAL A 110 -7.02 5.71 24.66
CA VAL A 110 -7.56 5.25 25.95
C VAL A 110 -8.59 6.25 26.48
N GLY A 111 -8.29 7.55 26.44
CA GLY A 111 -9.22 8.59 26.85
C GLY A 111 -10.55 8.54 26.09
N LEU A 112 -10.48 8.38 24.77
CA LEU A 112 -11.67 8.24 23.92
C LEU A 112 -12.42 6.93 24.21
N MET A 113 -11.72 5.81 24.34
CA MET A 113 -12.36 4.53 24.65
C MET A 113 -13.13 4.59 25.96
N ASN A 114 -12.61 5.26 26.99
CA ASN A 114 -13.32 5.50 28.25
C ASN A 114 -14.62 6.31 28.08
N LYS A 115 -14.69 7.19 27.08
CA LYS A 115 -15.93 7.94 26.75
C LYS A 115 -16.96 7.08 26.04
N LEU A 116 -16.51 6.02 25.36
CA LEU A 116 -17.36 5.14 24.55
C LEU A 116 -17.82 3.86 25.28
N ILE A 117 -17.34 3.59 26.49
CA ILE A 117 -17.56 2.31 27.22
C ILE A 117 -19.05 1.89 27.31
N GLY A 118 -19.98 2.84 27.41
CA GLY A 118 -21.42 2.54 27.49
C GLY A 118 -22.10 2.28 26.14
N GLU A 119 -21.46 2.67 25.06
CA GLU A 119 -22.03 2.69 23.72
C GLU A 119 -21.34 1.71 22.76
N PHE A 120 -20.03 1.49 22.94
CA PHE A 120 -19.20 0.68 22.05
C PHE A 120 -18.28 -0.23 22.86
N LYS A 121 -18.35 -1.54 22.60
CA LYS A 121 -17.52 -2.56 23.22
C LYS A 121 -16.90 -3.44 22.15
N PRO A 122 -15.69 -3.11 21.66
CA PRO A 122 -15.09 -3.84 20.55
C PRO A 122 -14.82 -5.31 20.91
N ASP A 123 -15.23 -6.22 20.01
CA ASP A 123 -14.89 -7.64 20.05
C ASP A 123 -13.43 -7.85 19.65
N VAL A 124 -12.89 -6.95 18.80
CA VAL A 124 -11.52 -7.02 18.30
C VAL A 124 -10.95 -5.62 18.07
N LEU A 125 -9.66 -5.49 18.36
CA LEU A 125 -8.81 -4.33 18.07
C LEU A 125 -7.89 -4.68 16.91
N HIS A 126 -7.98 -3.95 15.81
CA HIS A 126 -7.11 -4.14 14.66
C HIS A 126 -6.20 -2.93 14.46
N ALA A 127 -4.92 -3.13 14.70
CA ALA A 127 -3.90 -2.07 14.62
C ALA A 127 -3.04 -2.23 13.36
N HIS A 128 -2.72 -1.12 12.70
CA HIS A 128 -2.00 -1.08 11.44
C HIS A 128 -0.66 -0.34 11.58
N ASP A 129 0.42 -1.02 11.25
CA ASP A 129 1.81 -0.57 11.30
C ASP A 129 2.28 -0.08 12.69
N TRP A 130 3.59 0.04 12.87
CA TRP A 130 4.24 0.30 14.15
C TRP A 130 3.82 1.59 14.86
N HIS A 131 3.36 2.60 14.10
CA HIS A 131 2.89 3.86 14.67
C HIS A 131 1.73 3.69 15.66
N THR A 132 1.02 2.58 15.58
CA THR A 132 -0.11 2.25 16.47
C THR A 132 0.29 1.42 17.68
N VAL A 133 1.58 1.08 17.87
CA VAL A 133 2.06 0.19 18.94
C VAL A 133 1.66 0.65 20.35
N PHE A 134 1.75 1.96 20.63
CA PHE A 134 1.38 2.50 21.94
C PHE A 134 -0.13 2.43 22.17
N ALA A 135 -0.94 2.74 21.16
CA ALA A 135 -2.40 2.60 21.25
C ALA A 135 -2.82 1.13 21.41
N LEU A 136 -2.23 0.23 20.64
CA LEU A 136 -2.43 -1.22 20.76
C LEU A 136 -2.10 -1.71 22.18
N GLY A 137 -0.91 -1.38 22.69
CA GLY A 137 -0.45 -1.81 24.01
C GLY A 137 -1.35 -1.28 25.13
N LEU A 138 -1.67 0.00 25.11
CA LEU A 138 -2.49 0.64 26.13
C LEU A 138 -3.95 0.14 26.13
N LEU A 139 -4.57 0.01 24.96
CA LEU A 139 -5.94 -0.50 24.84
C LEU A 139 -6.04 -1.95 25.28
N ARG A 140 -5.06 -2.78 24.96
CA ARG A 140 -4.99 -4.15 25.49
C ARG A 140 -4.81 -4.16 27.01
N LYS A 141 -3.90 -3.36 27.54
CA LYS A 141 -3.62 -3.28 28.98
C LYS A 141 -4.85 -2.89 29.80
N TYR A 142 -5.59 -1.89 29.36
CA TYR A 142 -6.70 -1.34 30.15
C TYR A 142 -8.07 -1.98 29.85
N PHE A 143 -8.28 -2.53 28.64
CA PHE A 143 -9.59 -3.06 28.25
C PHE A 143 -9.57 -4.55 27.91
N GLY A 144 -8.41 -5.21 27.93
CA GLY A 144 -8.28 -6.65 27.68
C GLY A 144 -8.72 -7.10 26.29
N LEU A 145 -8.62 -6.22 25.29
CA LEU A 145 -9.14 -6.47 23.94
C LEU A 145 -8.32 -7.52 23.21
N ARG A 146 -9.02 -8.45 22.55
CA ARG A 146 -8.41 -9.30 21.53
C ARG A 146 -7.89 -8.44 20.40
N SER A 147 -6.70 -8.73 19.88
CA SER A 147 -6.08 -7.86 18.91
C SER A 147 -5.43 -8.57 17.74
N VAL A 148 -5.48 -7.89 16.60
CA VAL A 148 -4.76 -8.22 15.36
C VAL A 148 -3.83 -7.05 15.02
N PHE A 149 -2.62 -7.36 14.62
CA PHE A 149 -1.64 -6.37 14.18
C PHE A 149 -1.25 -6.67 12.73
N THR A 150 -1.55 -5.72 11.82
CA THR A 150 -1.17 -5.80 10.42
C THR A 150 0.07 -4.97 10.12
N ILE A 151 1.06 -5.61 9.53
CA ILE A 151 2.29 -4.98 9.04
C ILE A 151 2.18 -4.84 7.52
N HIS A 152 1.95 -3.60 7.05
CA HIS A 152 1.94 -3.30 5.63
C HIS A 152 3.34 -3.23 5.04
N ARG A 153 4.30 -2.74 5.84
CA ARG A 153 5.72 -2.69 5.51
C ARG A 153 6.54 -2.71 6.79
N LEU A 154 7.54 -3.58 6.86
CA LEU A 154 8.53 -3.55 7.93
C LEU A 154 9.45 -2.33 7.76
N ASN A 155 9.51 -1.50 8.77
CA ASN A 155 10.38 -0.33 8.80
C ASN A 155 11.69 -0.60 9.55
N LYS A 156 11.73 -1.65 10.38
CA LYS A 156 12.88 -2.01 11.23
C LYS A 156 13.34 -0.82 12.08
N ALA A 157 12.36 -0.01 12.51
CA ALA A 157 12.58 1.17 13.33
C ALA A 157 13.09 0.78 14.72
N LYS A 158 13.79 1.69 15.37
CA LYS A 158 14.20 1.54 16.77
C LYS A 158 13.62 2.72 17.57
N VAL A 159 12.90 2.40 18.63
CA VAL A 159 12.26 3.37 19.50
C VAL A 159 12.95 3.33 20.85
N PRO A 160 13.49 4.46 21.35
CA PRO A 160 14.08 4.52 22.68
C PRO A 160 13.08 4.14 23.77
N ALA A 161 13.51 3.37 24.76
CA ALA A 161 12.69 2.86 25.87
C ALA A 161 11.89 3.95 26.59
N ARG A 162 12.44 5.16 26.68
CA ARG A 162 11.75 6.31 27.32
C ARG A 162 10.35 6.59 26.78
N TYR A 163 10.06 6.27 25.51
CA TYR A 163 8.71 6.47 24.94
C TYR A 163 7.71 5.43 25.44
N PHE A 164 8.18 4.18 25.69
CA PHE A 164 7.37 3.15 26.34
C PHE A 164 7.13 3.47 27.81
N HIS A 165 8.15 3.99 28.53
CA HIS A 165 7.98 4.50 29.90
C HIS A 165 6.96 5.64 29.92
N GLU A 166 7.07 6.60 29.00
CA GLU A 166 6.11 7.69 28.86
C GLU A 166 4.68 7.18 28.59
N ALA A 167 4.55 6.11 27.84
CA ALA A 167 3.27 5.45 27.56
C ALA A 167 2.77 4.54 28.70
N ASN A 168 3.50 4.39 29.83
CA ASN A 168 3.21 3.43 30.90
C ASN A 168 3.12 1.96 30.41
N LEU A 169 4.04 1.60 29.52
CA LEU A 169 4.20 0.26 28.92
C LEU A 169 5.56 -0.35 29.28
N ASP A 170 6.05 -0.07 30.49
CA ASP A 170 7.36 -0.52 30.99
C ASP A 170 7.54 -2.04 30.93
N GLU A 171 6.48 -2.77 31.14
CA GLU A 171 6.47 -4.23 31.08
C GLU A 171 6.79 -4.81 29.69
N LEU A 172 6.71 -3.99 28.65
CA LEU A 172 7.00 -4.40 27.27
C LEU A 172 8.46 -4.13 26.88
N VAL A 173 9.28 -3.58 27.81
CA VAL A 173 10.60 -3.03 27.51
C VAL A 173 11.71 -3.76 28.24
N PRO A 174 12.25 -4.86 27.71
CA PRO A 174 13.44 -5.49 28.29
C PRO A 174 14.77 -4.80 27.93
N TYR A 175 14.81 -3.89 26.92
CA TYR A 175 16.04 -3.34 26.33
C TYR A 175 15.93 -1.83 26.06
N PRO A 176 17.08 -1.09 25.96
CA PRO A 176 17.07 0.36 25.80
C PRO A 176 16.53 0.87 24.45
N ASP A 177 16.69 0.10 23.37
CA ASP A 177 16.15 0.40 22.05
C ASP A 177 15.26 -0.74 21.59
N ILE A 178 13.99 -0.43 21.34
CA ILE A 178 12.96 -1.42 21.10
C ILE A 178 12.52 -1.35 19.66
N ASP A 179 12.38 -2.53 19.05
CA ASP A 179 11.70 -2.68 17.78
C ASP A 179 10.18 -2.64 18.04
N PRO A 180 9.48 -1.56 17.61
CA PRO A 180 8.07 -1.40 17.88
C PRO A 180 7.21 -2.39 17.08
N GLU A 181 7.68 -2.85 15.92
CA GLU A 181 7.01 -3.88 15.12
C GLU A 181 7.06 -5.23 15.82
N HIS A 182 8.24 -5.57 16.35
CA HIS A 182 8.39 -6.78 17.17
C HIS A 182 7.52 -6.73 18.42
N THR A 183 7.50 -5.58 19.12
CA THR A 183 6.69 -5.39 20.33
C THR A 183 5.20 -5.52 20.02
N ALA A 184 4.71 -4.85 18.98
CA ALA A 184 3.32 -4.94 18.56
C ALA A 184 2.94 -6.36 18.13
N ALA A 185 3.80 -7.03 17.36
CA ALA A 185 3.61 -8.41 16.97
C ALA A 185 3.63 -9.36 18.18
N TYR A 186 4.49 -9.12 19.16
CA TYR A 186 4.56 -9.95 20.39
C TYR A 186 3.27 -9.87 21.20
N ILE A 187 2.73 -8.67 21.41
CA ILE A 187 1.53 -8.46 22.25
C ILE A 187 0.22 -8.79 21.54
N ALA A 188 0.15 -8.72 20.21
CA ALA A 188 -1.04 -9.05 19.45
C ALA A 188 -1.38 -10.55 19.52
N ASP A 189 -2.68 -10.88 19.47
CA ASP A 189 -3.14 -12.28 19.44
C ASP A 189 -2.95 -12.92 18.05
N ALA A 190 -2.99 -12.11 16.99
CA ALA A 190 -2.64 -12.52 15.64
C ALA A 190 -1.86 -11.41 14.93
N VAL A 191 -0.97 -11.82 14.04
CA VAL A 191 -0.16 -10.92 13.20
C VAL A 191 -0.46 -11.22 11.75
N THR A 192 -0.68 -10.17 10.96
CA THR A 192 -0.88 -10.32 9.52
C THR A 192 0.09 -9.45 8.74
N THR A 193 0.40 -9.88 7.53
CA THR A 193 1.05 -9.04 6.52
C THR A 193 0.32 -9.17 5.19
N VAL A 194 0.73 -8.40 4.20
CA VAL A 194 -0.07 -8.10 3.01
C VAL A 194 0.14 -9.06 1.84
N SER A 195 1.13 -9.96 1.92
CA SER A 195 1.33 -10.99 0.90
C SER A 195 2.09 -12.20 1.45
N ARG A 196 1.91 -13.35 0.79
CA ARG A 196 2.60 -14.58 1.17
C ARG A 196 4.09 -14.51 0.89
N SER A 197 4.45 -14.04 -0.30
CA SER A 197 5.86 -13.94 -0.70
C SER A 197 6.63 -12.96 0.15
N TYR A 198 6.02 -11.82 0.51
CA TYR A 198 6.63 -10.87 1.43
C TYR A 198 6.82 -11.45 2.84
N LEU A 199 5.83 -12.19 3.34
CA LEU A 199 5.96 -12.91 4.61
C LEU A 199 7.18 -13.87 4.60
N LEU A 200 7.39 -14.58 3.49
CA LEU A 200 8.50 -15.53 3.36
C LEU A 200 9.84 -14.82 3.13
N GLU A 201 9.88 -13.71 2.40
CA GLU A 201 11.09 -12.91 2.18
C GLU A 201 11.59 -12.26 3.49
N GLU A 202 10.68 -11.90 4.39
CA GLU A 202 11.00 -11.33 5.71
C GLU A 202 10.83 -12.37 6.84
N TRP A 203 11.08 -13.64 6.55
CA TRP A 203 10.88 -14.74 7.51
C TRP A 203 11.74 -14.61 8.77
N ASP A 204 12.90 -13.98 8.69
CA ASP A 204 13.73 -13.69 9.87
C ASP A 204 12.97 -12.88 10.94
N PHE A 205 12.02 -12.06 10.53
CA PHE A 205 11.13 -11.34 11.43
C PHE A 205 9.85 -12.15 11.71
N PHE A 206 9.11 -12.52 10.67
CA PHE A 206 7.79 -13.13 10.82
C PHE A 206 7.85 -14.53 11.44
N GLY A 207 8.93 -15.27 11.21
CA GLY A 207 9.16 -16.60 11.79
C GLY A 207 9.24 -16.61 13.31
N LEU A 208 9.59 -15.47 13.95
CA LEU A 208 9.55 -15.33 15.40
C LEU A 208 8.12 -15.42 15.98
N PHE A 209 7.12 -15.26 15.14
CA PHE A 209 5.70 -15.30 15.49
C PHE A 209 4.96 -16.46 14.82
N GLU A 210 5.70 -17.53 14.46
CA GLU A 210 5.09 -18.74 13.92
C GLU A 210 3.96 -19.23 14.85
N GLY A 211 2.83 -19.59 14.25
CA GLY A 211 1.64 -20.01 14.99
C GLY A 211 0.59 -18.92 15.19
N LYS A 212 0.97 -17.65 15.09
CA LYS A 212 0.01 -16.52 15.09
C LYS A 212 0.18 -15.54 13.93
N VAL A 213 1.09 -15.81 13.01
CA VAL A 213 1.33 -15.00 11.80
C VAL A 213 0.68 -15.63 10.57
N THR A 214 0.05 -14.80 9.74
CA THR A 214 -0.47 -15.17 8.43
C THR A 214 -0.40 -13.99 7.47
N HIS A 215 -0.81 -14.19 6.23
CA HIS A 215 -0.96 -13.11 5.28
C HIS A 215 -2.45 -12.90 4.95
N VAL A 216 -2.80 -11.65 4.67
CA VAL A 216 -4.08 -11.26 4.06
C VAL A 216 -3.74 -10.32 2.91
N PHE A 217 -4.01 -10.75 1.68
CA PHE A 217 -3.78 -9.89 0.51
C PHE A 217 -4.60 -8.61 0.61
N ASN A 218 -4.02 -7.48 0.23
CA ASN A 218 -4.79 -6.28 0.00
C ASN A 218 -5.72 -6.49 -1.20
N GLY A 219 -6.77 -5.71 -1.27
CA GLY A 219 -7.70 -5.70 -2.38
C GLY A 219 -7.43 -4.58 -3.37
N ILE A 220 -8.18 -4.61 -4.46
CA ILE A 220 -8.27 -3.55 -5.45
C ILE A 220 -9.73 -3.08 -5.57
N ASP A 221 -9.94 -1.80 -5.73
CA ASP A 221 -11.24 -1.21 -6.00
C ASP A 221 -11.54 -1.24 -7.51
N CYS A 222 -12.11 -2.37 -7.97
CA CYS A 222 -12.50 -2.51 -9.37
C CYS A 222 -13.75 -1.69 -9.74
N SER A 223 -14.40 -0.99 -8.81
CA SER A 223 -15.46 -0.03 -9.15
C SER A 223 -14.86 1.28 -9.66
N PHE A 224 -13.70 1.67 -9.15
CA PHE A 224 -12.95 2.83 -9.62
C PHE A 224 -12.02 2.48 -10.80
N TRP A 225 -11.26 1.39 -10.70
CA TRP A 225 -10.38 0.88 -11.77
C TRP A 225 -11.20 0.06 -12.76
N ASN A 226 -12.05 0.74 -13.55
CA ASN A 226 -13.04 0.14 -14.43
C ASN A 226 -12.97 0.76 -15.83
N GLU A 227 -12.98 -0.08 -16.86
CA GLU A 227 -12.96 0.34 -18.26
C GLU A 227 -14.19 1.17 -18.63
N ASP A 228 -15.35 0.90 -18.01
CA ASP A 228 -16.58 1.66 -18.25
C ASP A 228 -16.48 3.16 -17.86
N LEU A 229 -15.52 3.49 -16.99
CA LEU A 229 -15.24 4.85 -16.54
C LEU A 229 -14.17 5.58 -17.37
N ILE A 230 -13.61 4.93 -18.39
CA ILE A 230 -12.66 5.55 -19.32
C ILE A 230 -13.45 6.46 -20.27
N GLU A 231 -13.03 7.73 -20.41
CA GLU A 231 -13.69 8.70 -21.29
C GLU A 231 -13.73 8.25 -22.76
N THR A 232 -12.67 7.55 -23.17
CA THR A 232 -12.50 7.06 -24.55
C THR A 232 -12.86 5.57 -24.70
N ARG A 233 -13.66 5.01 -23.81
CA ARG A 233 -14.01 3.56 -23.78
C ARG A 233 -14.58 3.02 -25.10
N ASP A 234 -15.31 3.85 -25.84
CA ASP A 234 -15.92 3.47 -27.13
C ASP A 234 -14.90 3.30 -28.26
N LEU A 235 -13.64 3.65 -28.03
CA LEU A 235 -12.55 3.48 -28.98
C LEU A 235 -11.76 2.20 -28.69
N PRO A 236 -11.25 1.51 -29.74
CA PRO A 236 -10.28 0.43 -29.55
C PRO A 236 -9.04 0.92 -28.78
N ARG A 237 -8.39 0.02 -28.03
CA ARG A 237 -7.20 0.34 -27.23
C ARG A 237 -6.08 0.96 -28.07
N GLU A 238 -5.86 0.47 -29.28
CA GLU A 238 -4.84 1.01 -30.20
C GLU A 238 -5.13 2.47 -30.56
N GLU A 239 -6.38 2.84 -30.74
CA GLU A 239 -6.77 4.22 -31.02
C GLU A 239 -6.63 5.10 -29.78
N ARG A 240 -6.98 4.60 -28.60
CA ARG A 240 -6.74 5.30 -27.33
C ARG A 240 -5.24 5.54 -27.12
N ARG A 241 -4.42 4.52 -27.34
CA ARG A 241 -2.96 4.59 -27.26
C ARG A 241 -2.42 5.65 -28.22
N ARG A 242 -2.83 5.61 -29.48
CA ARG A 242 -2.39 6.57 -30.52
C ARG A 242 -2.70 8.00 -30.12
N ARG A 243 -3.90 8.31 -29.63
CA ARG A 243 -4.28 9.64 -29.17
C ARG A 243 -3.43 10.15 -28.02
N ILE A 244 -3.12 9.28 -27.03
CA ILE A 244 -2.24 9.65 -25.94
C ILE A 244 -0.83 9.97 -26.46
N LEU A 245 -0.30 9.14 -27.34
CA LEU A 245 1.03 9.35 -27.91
C LEU A 245 1.10 10.65 -28.73
N GLU A 246 0.08 10.93 -29.55
CA GLU A 246 -0.03 12.18 -30.34
C GLU A 246 -0.07 13.40 -29.42
N ASN A 247 -0.86 13.37 -28.34
CA ASN A 247 -0.91 14.45 -27.34
C ASN A 247 0.42 14.68 -26.63
N LEU A 248 1.24 13.64 -26.54
CA LEU A 248 2.60 13.71 -25.99
C LEU A 248 3.67 13.99 -27.04
N GLY A 249 3.29 14.19 -28.32
CA GLY A 249 4.23 14.42 -29.42
C GLY A 249 5.08 13.19 -29.75
N LEU A 250 4.54 11.99 -29.54
CA LEU A 250 5.18 10.72 -29.87
C LEU A 250 4.48 10.06 -31.06
N ARG A 251 5.26 9.31 -31.86
CA ARG A 251 4.70 8.45 -32.90
C ARG A 251 4.06 7.20 -32.29
N ASP A 252 3.20 6.51 -33.06
CA ASP A 252 2.64 5.25 -32.63
C ASP A 252 3.73 4.20 -32.32
N GLY A 253 3.43 3.25 -31.46
CA GLY A 253 4.32 2.20 -31.01
C GLY A 253 3.80 1.52 -29.76
N LYS A 254 4.43 0.42 -29.34
CA LYS A 254 4.08 -0.27 -28.09
C LYS A 254 4.52 0.56 -26.88
N VAL A 255 3.61 0.77 -25.93
CA VAL A 255 3.84 1.66 -24.78
C VAL A 255 4.18 0.87 -23.52
N PHE A 256 5.31 1.20 -22.96
CA PHE A 256 5.81 0.72 -21.66
C PHE A 256 5.74 1.87 -20.66
N MET A 257 4.87 1.78 -19.68
CA MET A 257 4.65 2.85 -18.70
C MET A 257 5.16 2.47 -17.32
N PHE A 258 5.97 3.33 -16.74
CA PHE A 258 6.27 3.33 -15.31
C PHE A 258 5.47 4.42 -14.61
N ILE A 259 4.86 4.10 -13.48
CA ILE A 259 4.24 5.08 -12.61
C ILE A 259 4.56 4.78 -11.15
N GLY A 260 5.11 5.77 -10.43
CA GLY A 260 5.48 5.61 -9.04
C GLY A 260 6.35 6.72 -8.50
N ARG A 261 6.64 6.67 -7.19
CA ARG A 261 7.63 7.58 -6.61
C ARG A 261 9.01 7.28 -7.17
N PHE A 262 9.77 8.32 -7.42
CA PHE A 262 11.18 8.18 -7.74
C PHE A 262 11.95 8.00 -6.42
N ASP A 263 12.17 6.74 -6.07
CA ASP A 263 12.77 6.29 -4.82
C ASP A 263 13.89 5.30 -5.14
N ARG A 264 15.11 5.63 -4.75
CA ARG A 264 16.30 4.81 -5.02
C ARG A 264 16.29 3.47 -4.28
N ALA A 265 15.63 3.43 -3.15
CA ALA A 265 15.64 2.24 -2.29
C ALA A 265 14.59 1.20 -2.70
N GLN A 266 13.51 1.61 -3.39
CA GLN A 266 12.35 0.75 -3.56
C GLN A 266 11.91 0.59 -5.02
N LYS A 267 11.62 1.67 -5.74
CA LYS A 267 10.84 1.60 -7.00
C LYS A 267 11.65 1.26 -8.25
N GLY A 268 12.99 1.24 -8.18
CA GLY A 268 13.84 0.71 -9.25
C GLY A 268 13.78 1.47 -10.58
N VAL A 269 13.42 2.76 -10.57
CA VAL A 269 13.35 3.56 -11.80
C VAL A 269 14.70 3.63 -12.50
N ASP A 270 15.81 3.62 -11.74
CA ASP A 270 17.18 3.57 -12.27
C ASP A 270 17.44 2.28 -13.06
N THR A 271 16.88 1.14 -12.64
CA THR A 271 16.96 -0.11 -13.42
C THR A 271 16.20 0.03 -14.75
N LEU A 272 15.02 0.66 -14.75
CA LEU A 272 14.30 0.95 -15.98
C LEU A 272 15.09 1.87 -16.91
N LEU A 273 15.66 2.95 -16.40
CA LEU A 273 16.46 3.88 -17.21
C LEU A 273 17.65 3.18 -17.86
N ARG A 274 18.35 2.31 -17.12
CA ARG A 274 19.44 1.47 -17.67
C ARG A 274 18.94 0.47 -18.71
N ALA A 275 17.77 -0.13 -18.49
CA ALA A 275 17.15 -1.04 -19.48
C ALA A 275 16.83 -0.29 -20.78
N ILE A 276 16.32 0.95 -20.71
CA ILE A 276 16.08 1.79 -21.88
C ILE A 276 17.40 2.11 -22.62
N GLU A 277 18.49 2.38 -21.91
CA GLU A 277 19.80 2.57 -22.52
C GLU A 277 20.27 1.32 -23.26
N LEU A 278 20.09 0.13 -22.69
CA LEU A 278 20.39 -1.14 -23.36
C LEU A 278 19.54 -1.33 -24.61
N LEU A 279 18.23 -1.09 -24.52
CA LEU A 279 17.28 -1.20 -25.62
C LEU A 279 17.60 -0.24 -26.77
N SER A 280 18.18 0.91 -26.50
CA SER A 280 18.51 1.92 -27.52
C SER A 280 19.49 1.42 -28.61
N THR A 281 20.18 0.30 -28.34
CA THR A 281 21.07 -0.35 -29.32
C THR A 281 20.38 -1.49 -30.10
N ASP A 282 19.13 -1.83 -29.77
CA ASP A 282 18.35 -2.88 -30.41
C ASP A 282 17.43 -2.27 -31.49
N PRO A 283 17.28 -2.89 -32.67
CA PRO A 283 16.37 -2.42 -33.71
C PRO A 283 14.92 -2.28 -33.24
N SER A 284 14.47 -3.09 -32.28
CA SER A 284 13.11 -3.04 -31.73
C SER A 284 12.78 -1.73 -31.05
N PHE A 285 13.80 -0.96 -30.62
CA PHE A 285 13.63 0.30 -29.92
C PHE A 285 12.83 1.33 -30.74
N SER A 286 12.93 1.31 -32.06
CA SER A 286 12.22 2.24 -32.94
C SER A 286 10.70 2.25 -32.72
N ASP A 287 10.13 1.11 -32.33
CA ASP A 287 8.68 0.93 -32.13
C ASP A 287 8.26 0.91 -30.66
N MET A 288 9.16 1.19 -29.74
CA MET A 288 8.90 1.22 -28.30
C MET A 288 8.75 2.66 -27.82
N ARG A 289 7.79 2.90 -26.91
CA ARG A 289 7.52 4.19 -26.26
C ARG A 289 7.53 4.00 -24.75
N PHE A 290 8.20 4.90 -24.06
CA PHE A 290 8.38 4.84 -22.62
C PHE A 290 7.77 6.06 -21.97
N LEU A 291 6.73 5.86 -21.16
CA LEU A 291 6.13 6.90 -20.33
C LEU A 291 6.62 6.71 -18.91
N ILE A 292 7.43 7.62 -18.40
CA ILE A 292 8.03 7.53 -17.06
C ILE A 292 7.42 8.63 -16.20
N ILE A 293 6.51 8.21 -15.30
CA ILE A 293 5.64 9.09 -14.55
C ILE A 293 5.97 9.00 -13.07
N GLY A 294 6.29 10.13 -12.45
CA GLY A 294 6.54 10.17 -11.02
C GLY A 294 7.27 11.41 -10.56
N LYS A 295 7.45 11.48 -9.24
CA LYS A 295 8.18 12.54 -8.57
C LYS A 295 8.92 11.99 -7.36
N GLY A 296 10.04 12.59 -6.98
CA GLY A 296 10.77 12.19 -5.78
C GLY A 296 12.22 12.63 -5.76
N ASP A 297 13.15 11.68 -5.83
CA ASP A 297 14.59 11.96 -5.84
C ASP A 297 14.99 12.87 -7.01
N PRO A 298 15.59 14.06 -6.76
CA PRO A 298 15.89 15.03 -7.81
C PRO A 298 16.86 14.51 -8.87
N GLU A 299 17.79 13.61 -8.51
CA GLU A 299 18.74 13.05 -9.48
C GLU A 299 18.06 12.05 -10.40
N LEU A 300 17.11 11.25 -9.87
CA LEU A 300 16.30 10.37 -10.70
C LEU A 300 15.37 11.16 -11.63
N GLU A 301 14.80 12.27 -11.17
CA GLU A 301 14.04 13.17 -12.04
C GLU A 301 14.90 13.77 -13.14
N ALA A 302 16.12 14.23 -12.79
CA ALA A 302 17.07 14.77 -13.76
C ALA A 302 17.51 13.71 -14.77
N TRP A 303 17.79 12.50 -14.33
CA TRP A 303 18.17 11.39 -15.22
C TRP A 303 17.01 11.03 -16.17
N THR A 304 15.79 10.97 -15.67
CA THR A 304 14.59 10.69 -16.51
C THR A 304 14.41 11.75 -17.60
N ARG A 305 14.60 13.05 -17.27
CA ARG A 305 14.58 14.13 -18.27
C ARG A 305 15.75 14.04 -19.26
N ALA A 306 16.91 13.64 -18.80
CA ALA A 306 18.07 13.43 -19.69
C ALA A 306 17.79 12.29 -20.69
N MET A 307 17.08 11.24 -20.28
CA MET A 307 16.65 10.17 -21.18
C MET A 307 15.64 10.66 -22.22
N GLU A 308 14.68 11.50 -21.85
CA GLU A 308 13.79 12.15 -22.82
C GLU A 308 14.55 13.00 -23.82
N ASN A 309 15.50 13.82 -23.36
CA ASN A 309 16.33 14.63 -24.25
C ASN A 309 17.19 13.80 -25.20
N ARG A 310 17.67 12.65 -24.74
CA ARG A 310 18.49 11.72 -25.55
C ARG A 310 17.65 10.93 -26.56
N PHE A 311 16.43 10.57 -26.18
CA PHE A 311 15.50 9.74 -26.99
C PHE A 311 14.14 10.42 -27.16
N PRO A 312 14.07 11.60 -27.79
CA PRO A 312 12.84 12.41 -27.82
C PRO A 312 11.68 11.79 -28.61
N GLU A 313 11.95 10.79 -29.43
CA GLU A 313 10.90 10.05 -30.16
C GLU A 313 10.37 8.84 -29.39
N ASN A 314 11.04 8.42 -28.32
CA ASN A 314 10.74 7.20 -27.58
C ASN A 314 10.32 7.45 -26.13
N VAL A 315 10.87 8.46 -25.47
CA VAL A 315 10.71 8.67 -24.02
C VAL A 315 9.96 9.94 -23.71
N ARG A 316 9.04 9.87 -22.74
CA ARG A 316 8.42 11.04 -22.08
C ARG A 316 8.55 10.95 -20.58
N ALA A 317 9.10 12.01 -20.01
CA ALA A 317 9.30 12.21 -18.57
C ALA A 317 8.17 13.10 -18.02
N ILE A 318 7.31 12.54 -17.18
CA ILE A 318 6.21 13.28 -16.53
C ILE A 318 6.52 13.37 -15.04
N THR A 319 7.34 14.37 -14.66
CA THR A 319 7.83 14.56 -13.29
C THR A 319 6.84 15.35 -12.43
N LYS A 320 5.59 14.89 -12.39
CA LYS A 320 4.50 15.45 -11.58
C LYS A 320 3.55 14.35 -11.12
N LEU A 321 2.78 14.66 -10.09
CA LEU A 321 1.69 13.79 -9.66
C LEU A 321 0.51 13.95 -10.62
N LEU A 322 -0.08 12.84 -11.03
CA LEU A 322 -1.30 12.80 -11.83
C LEU A 322 -2.50 12.45 -10.93
N SER A 323 -3.69 12.91 -11.32
CA SER A 323 -4.92 12.46 -10.66
C SER A 323 -5.19 10.99 -10.97
N ARG A 324 -5.96 10.33 -10.11
CA ARG A 324 -6.29 8.90 -10.29
C ARG A 324 -7.08 8.65 -11.58
N GLU A 325 -7.91 9.61 -11.98
CA GLU A 325 -8.70 9.55 -13.22
C GLU A 325 -7.78 9.55 -14.44
N VAL A 326 -6.78 10.43 -14.48
CA VAL A 326 -5.78 10.47 -15.57
C VAL A 326 -4.97 9.15 -15.60
N VAL A 327 -4.60 8.63 -14.44
CA VAL A 327 -3.88 7.34 -14.36
C VAL A 327 -4.76 6.19 -14.88
N ARG A 328 -6.07 6.22 -14.60
CA ARG A 328 -7.03 5.25 -15.14
C ARG A 328 -7.09 5.29 -16.66
N GLU A 329 -7.18 6.49 -17.27
CA GLU A 329 -7.14 6.66 -18.73
C GLU A 329 -5.85 6.07 -19.33
N LEU A 330 -4.70 6.31 -18.67
CA LEU A 330 -3.42 5.77 -19.11
C LEU A 330 -3.40 4.24 -19.05
N TYR A 331 -3.78 3.62 -17.93
CA TYR A 331 -3.82 2.15 -17.83
C TYR A 331 -4.78 1.52 -18.85
N GLY A 332 -5.91 2.17 -19.14
CA GLY A 332 -6.84 1.73 -20.17
C GLY A 332 -6.33 1.85 -21.61
N SER A 333 -5.19 2.50 -21.82
CA SER A 333 -4.69 2.85 -23.16
C SER A 333 -3.31 2.27 -23.45
N VAL A 334 -2.42 2.11 -22.45
CA VAL A 334 -1.07 1.58 -22.64
C VAL A 334 -1.06 0.06 -22.78
N ASP A 335 0.01 -0.49 -23.35
CA ASP A 335 0.14 -1.94 -23.53
C ASP A 335 0.70 -2.61 -22.27
N PHE A 336 1.77 -2.03 -21.71
CA PHE A 336 2.51 -2.63 -20.60
C PHE A 336 2.75 -1.61 -19.48
N VAL A 337 2.74 -2.12 -18.23
CA VAL A 337 3.17 -1.37 -17.06
C VAL A 337 4.41 -2.01 -16.46
N VAL A 338 5.49 -1.25 -16.36
CA VAL A 338 6.78 -1.72 -15.88
C VAL A 338 6.95 -1.41 -14.40
N ILE A 339 7.19 -2.43 -13.58
CA ILE A 339 7.28 -2.33 -12.12
C ILE A 339 8.60 -2.94 -11.65
N PRO A 340 9.74 -2.21 -11.83
CA PRO A 340 11.07 -2.74 -11.57
C PRO A 340 11.47 -2.63 -10.10
N SER A 341 10.52 -2.75 -9.19
CA SER A 341 10.70 -2.56 -7.76
C SER A 341 11.76 -3.50 -7.18
N TYR A 342 12.58 -2.98 -6.27
CA TYR A 342 13.55 -3.77 -5.51
C TYR A 342 12.91 -4.50 -4.34
N PHE A 343 11.81 -3.93 -3.88
CA PHE A 343 11.05 -4.38 -2.74
C PHE A 343 9.60 -3.91 -2.87
N GLU A 344 8.65 -4.83 -2.75
CA GLU A 344 7.23 -4.50 -2.85
C GLU A 344 6.41 -5.44 -1.94
N PRO A 345 6.00 -5.01 -0.74
CA PRO A 345 5.25 -5.86 0.17
C PRO A 345 3.99 -6.47 -0.44
N PHE A 346 3.23 -5.65 -1.19
CA PHE A 346 2.10 -6.12 -1.98
C PHE A 346 2.10 -5.52 -3.39
N GLY A 347 2.06 -4.19 -3.49
CA GLY A 347 1.85 -3.45 -4.72
C GLY A 347 0.37 -3.38 -5.11
N LEU A 348 -0.07 -2.19 -5.52
CA LEU A 348 -1.40 -1.98 -6.08
C LEU A 348 -1.33 -1.69 -7.58
N VAL A 349 -0.23 -1.11 -8.03
CA VAL A 349 -0.01 -0.68 -9.43
C VAL A 349 -0.26 -1.80 -10.44
N GLN A 350 0.21 -3.03 -10.17
CA GLN A 350 -0.04 -4.17 -11.06
C GLN A 350 -1.53 -4.54 -11.13
N LEU A 351 -2.26 -4.48 -10.00
CA LEU A 351 -3.68 -4.78 -9.97
C LEU A 351 -4.51 -3.68 -10.64
N GLU A 352 -4.17 -2.42 -10.40
CA GLU A 352 -4.77 -1.27 -11.09
C GLU A 352 -4.61 -1.39 -12.61
N ALA A 353 -3.40 -1.70 -13.07
CA ALA A 353 -3.09 -1.94 -14.47
C ALA A 353 -3.87 -3.13 -15.05
N MET A 354 -3.87 -4.27 -14.34
CA MET A 354 -4.59 -5.48 -14.74
C MET A 354 -6.10 -5.25 -14.84
N CYS A 355 -6.73 -4.51 -13.91
CA CYS A 355 -8.16 -4.18 -13.99
C CYS A 355 -8.54 -3.49 -15.30
N LEU A 356 -7.59 -2.76 -15.90
CA LEU A 356 -7.78 -1.95 -17.11
C LEU A 356 -7.08 -2.56 -18.35
N GLY A 357 -6.59 -3.80 -18.24
CA GLY A 357 -6.01 -4.56 -19.35
C GLY A 357 -4.61 -4.12 -19.77
N ALA A 358 -3.88 -3.33 -18.96
CA ALA A 358 -2.45 -3.14 -19.16
C ALA A 358 -1.68 -4.32 -18.54
N VAL A 359 -0.73 -4.88 -19.28
CA VAL A 359 0.00 -6.09 -18.87
C VAL A 359 1.23 -5.72 -18.04
N PRO A 360 1.38 -6.23 -16.80
CA PRO A 360 2.53 -5.92 -15.96
C PRO A 360 3.79 -6.68 -16.41
N ILE A 361 4.92 -5.97 -16.43
CA ILE A 361 6.28 -6.51 -16.48
C ILE A 361 6.96 -6.09 -15.18
N ALA A 362 7.20 -7.00 -14.28
CA ALA A 362 7.55 -6.66 -12.90
C ALA A 362 8.73 -7.45 -12.35
N SER A 363 9.40 -6.88 -11.36
CA SER A 363 10.39 -7.63 -10.58
C SER A 363 9.73 -8.75 -9.77
N ALA A 364 10.38 -9.91 -9.71
CA ALA A 364 9.94 -11.06 -8.92
C ALA A 364 10.22 -10.86 -7.42
N VAL A 365 9.50 -9.90 -6.78
CA VAL A 365 9.64 -9.57 -5.35
C VAL A 365 8.29 -9.46 -4.68
N GLY A 366 8.21 -9.87 -3.42
CA GLY A 366 7.07 -9.72 -2.53
C GLY A 366 5.73 -10.03 -3.21
N GLY A 367 4.75 -9.16 -3.01
CA GLY A 367 3.40 -9.34 -3.54
C GLY A 367 3.29 -9.37 -5.07
N LEU A 368 4.29 -8.89 -5.81
CA LEU A 368 4.30 -9.01 -7.28
C LEU A 368 4.35 -10.48 -7.71
N LYS A 369 5.09 -11.35 -6.99
CA LYS A 369 5.11 -12.80 -7.23
C LYS A 369 3.77 -13.48 -6.93
N ASP A 370 3.01 -12.94 -5.99
CA ASP A 370 1.73 -13.52 -5.60
C ASP A 370 0.58 -13.08 -6.53
N THR A 371 0.69 -11.88 -7.09
CA THR A 371 -0.37 -11.28 -7.91
C THR A 371 -0.24 -11.54 -9.39
N ILE A 372 1.00 -11.64 -9.91
CA ILE A 372 1.29 -11.87 -11.33
C ILE A 372 1.59 -13.36 -11.56
N ILE A 373 0.90 -13.96 -12.52
CA ILE A 373 1.25 -15.28 -13.06
C ILE A 373 2.17 -15.05 -14.25
N ASP A 374 3.39 -15.56 -14.14
CA ASP A 374 4.43 -15.32 -15.13
C ASP A 374 4.21 -16.13 -16.43
N LEU A 375 4.31 -15.45 -17.58
CA LEU A 375 4.11 -16.02 -18.90
C LEU A 375 5.04 -17.21 -19.20
N SER A 376 6.26 -17.18 -18.67
CA SER A 376 7.21 -18.27 -18.90
C SER A 376 6.88 -19.54 -18.11
N SER A 377 6.17 -19.40 -16.98
CA SER A 377 5.85 -20.52 -16.09
C SER A 377 4.48 -21.15 -16.36
N ASP A 378 3.48 -20.35 -16.72
CA ASP A 378 2.12 -20.80 -17.03
C ASP A 378 1.52 -19.94 -18.16
N PRO A 379 1.81 -20.27 -19.42
CA PRO A 379 1.35 -19.46 -20.56
C PRO A 379 -0.16 -19.36 -20.69
N GLU A 380 -0.91 -20.37 -20.24
CA GLU A 380 -2.36 -20.40 -20.37
C GLU A 380 -3.06 -19.43 -19.43
N HIS A 381 -2.58 -19.37 -18.17
CA HIS A 381 -3.19 -18.53 -17.13
C HIS A 381 -2.39 -17.25 -16.84
N ALA A 382 -1.33 -17.00 -17.60
CA ALA A 382 -0.45 -15.86 -17.39
C ALA A 382 -1.19 -14.53 -17.38
N THR A 383 -0.70 -13.62 -16.54
CA THR A 383 -1.23 -12.27 -16.40
C THR A 383 -0.18 -11.19 -16.64
N GLY A 384 1.09 -11.59 -16.82
CA GLY A 384 2.21 -10.68 -17.01
C GLY A 384 3.54 -11.41 -17.09
N MET A 385 4.60 -10.68 -16.86
CA MET A 385 5.98 -11.20 -16.88
C MET A 385 6.70 -10.82 -15.58
N LEU A 386 7.50 -11.77 -15.06
CA LEU A 386 8.35 -11.56 -13.90
C LEU A 386 9.83 -11.64 -14.28
N VAL A 387 10.62 -10.68 -13.82
CA VAL A 387 12.07 -10.63 -14.04
C VAL A 387 12.82 -10.54 -12.71
N PRO A 388 14.09 -10.96 -12.66
CA PRO A 388 14.91 -10.75 -11.47
C PRO A 388 14.99 -9.26 -11.10
N PRO A 389 14.90 -8.90 -9.80
CA PRO A 389 15.06 -7.51 -9.37
C PRO A 389 16.49 -7.01 -9.62
N ARG A 390 16.64 -5.71 -9.86
CA ARG A 390 17.92 -5.03 -10.12
C ARG A 390 18.67 -5.49 -11.38
N ASP A 391 17.98 -6.19 -12.27
CA ASP A 391 18.56 -6.70 -13.52
C ASP A 391 17.99 -5.95 -14.73
N ALA A 392 18.73 -4.92 -15.17
CA ALA A 392 18.34 -4.10 -16.32
C ALA A 392 18.37 -4.89 -17.64
N PHE A 393 19.24 -5.90 -17.74
CA PHE A 393 19.32 -6.74 -18.94
C PHE A 393 18.11 -7.67 -19.04
N ALA A 394 17.75 -8.35 -17.94
CA ALA A 394 16.57 -9.19 -17.90
C ALA A 394 15.29 -8.36 -18.17
N LEU A 395 15.21 -7.14 -17.62
CA LEU A 395 14.09 -6.23 -17.88
C LEU A 395 14.01 -5.81 -19.35
N ALA A 396 15.14 -5.43 -19.95
CA ALA A 396 15.20 -5.08 -21.37
C ALA A 396 14.77 -6.27 -22.26
N SER A 397 15.27 -7.47 -21.97
CA SER A 397 14.91 -8.70 -22.69
C SER A 397 13.41 -9.02 -22.58
N ALA A 398 12.82 -8.85 -21.40
CA ALA A 398 11.38 -9.05 -21.20
C ALA A 398 10.56 -8.02 -21.99
N MET A 399 10.99 -6.76 -22.08
CA MET A 399 10.31 -5.74 -22.86
C MET A 399 10.41 -6.01 -24.38
N ILE A 400 11.53 -6.53 -24.88
CA ILE A 400 11.63 -7.00 -26.28
C ILE A 400 10.64 -8.13 -26.52
N TRP A 401 10.64 -9.15 -25.65
CA TRP A 401 9.70 -10.25 -25.76
C TRP A 401 8.24 -9.80 -25.72
N ALA A 402 7.91 -8.91 -24.79
CA ALA A 402 6.57 -8.34 -24.68
C ALA A 402 6.13 -7.61 -25.95
N LYS A 403 7.03 -6.85 -26.58
CA LYS A 403 6.76 -6.15 -27.85
C LYS A 403 6.46 -7.13 -28.99
N GLU A 404 7.13 -8.29 -29.02
CA GLU A 404 7.01 -9.31 -30.06
C GLU A 404 5.84 -10.29 -29.87
N LEU A 405 5.06 -10.15 -28.77
CA LEU A 405 3.87 -10.99 -28.55
C LEU A 405 2.85 -10.80 -29.68
N ASP A 406 2.28 -11.89 -30.13
CA ASP A 406 1.13 -11.86 -31.02
C ASP A 406 -0.12 -11.33 -30.30
N ASP A 407 -1.08 -10.84 -31.09
CA ASP A 407 -2.28 -10.21 -30.55
C ASP A 407 -3.15 -11.18 -29.73
N GLU A 408 -3.17 -12.47 -30.06
CA GLU A 408 -3.92 -13.50 -29.34
C GLU A 408 -3.32 -13.71 -27.92
N THR A 409 -2.02 -13.85 -27.84
CA THR A 409 -1.31 -13.99 -26.56
C THR A 409 -1.47 -12.73 -25.70
N LEU A 410 -1.31 -11.56 -26.31
CA LEU A 410 -1.46 -10.29 -25.59
C LEU A 410 -2.89 -10.12 -25.05
N GLU A 411 -3.92 -10.44 -25.84
CA GLU A 411 -5.31 -10.33 -25.38
C GLU A 411 -5.63 -11.34 -24.28
N ARG A 412 -5.11 -12.57 -24.36
CA ARG A 412 -5.23 -13.57 -23.29
C ARG A 412 -4.61 -13.07 -21.98
N LEU A 413 -3.43 -12.46 -22.02
CA LEU A 413 -2.79 -11.85 -20.82
C LEU A 413 -3.68 -10.75 -20.22
N ARG A 414 -4.28 -9.92 -21.05
CA ARG A 414 -5.20 -8.85 -20.62
C ARG A 414 -6.42 -9.40 -19.93
N GLU A 415 -7.11 -10.34 -20.54
CA GLU A 415 -8.33 -10.93 -19.98
C GLU A 415 -8.04 -11.73 -18.72
N ASN A 416 -6.97 -12.52 -18.67
CA ASN A 416 -6.54 -13.22 -17.47
C ASN A 416 -6.23 -12.22 -16.34
N GLY A 417 -5.53 -11.12 -16.65
CA GLY A 417 -5.23 -10.06 -15.70
C GLY A 417 -6.48 -9.43 -15.10
N LYS A 418 -7.43 -9.00 -15.96
CA LYS A 418 -8.70 -8.43 -15.52
C LYS A 418 -9.48 -9.39 -14.62
N LYS A 419 -9.60 -10.64 -15.02
CA LYS A 419 -10.29 -11.68 -14.25
C LYS A 419 -9.64 -11.89 -12.90
N ARG A 420 -8.31 -12.08 -12.88
CA ARG A 420 -7.56 -12.33 -11.65
C ARG A 420 -7.65 -11.17 -10.67
N ALA A 421 -7.49 -9.92 -11.12
CA ALA A 421 -7.60 -8.75 -10.26
C ALA A 421 -8.99 -8.68 -9.59
N ARG A 422 -10.07 -8.88 -10.34
CA ARG A 422 -11.45 -8.81 -9.83
C ARG A 422 -11.82 -9.98 -8.93
N GLU A 423 -11.44 -11.19 -9.32
CA GLU A 423 -11.88 -12.41 -8.63
C GLU A 423 -11.01 -12.76 -7.44
N ASP A 424 -9.68 -12.55 -7.50
CA ASP A 424 -8.77 -13.01 -6.45
C ASP A 424 -8.36 -11.92 -5.46
N PHE A 425 -8.41 -10.66 -5.87
CA PHE A 425 -7.89 -9.53 -5.10
C PHE A 425 -8.93 -8.44 -4.82
N SER A 426 -10.17 -8.81 -4.52
CA SER A 426 -11.17 -7.85 -4.06
C SER A 426 -10.99 -7.52 -2.57
N TRP A 427 -11.36 -6.29 -2.17
CA TRP A 427 -11.41 -5.93 -0.75
C TRP A 427 -12.42 -6.76 0.04
N GLU A 428 -13.49 -7.24 -0.59
CA GLU A 428 -14.45 -8.16 0.03
C GLU A 428 -13.76 -9.45 0.50
N LYS A 429 -12.98 -10.10 -0.38
CA LYS A 429 -12.21 -11.31 -0.02
C LYS A 429 -11.16 -11.04 1.05
N ALA A 430 -10.49 -9.88 1.00
CA ALA A 430 -9.56 -9.48 2.04
C ALA A 430 -10.28 -9.38 3.40
N CYS A 431 -11.43 -8.71 3.44
CA CYS A 431 -12.22 -8.54 4.67
C CYS A 431 -12.78 -9.85 5.21
N GLU A 432 -13.28 -10.75 4.35
CA GLU A 432 -13.67 -12.10 4.77
C GLU A 432 -12.52 -12.87 5.44
N ARG A 433 -11.31 -12.70 4.93
CA ARG A 433 -10.12 -13.30 5.52
C ARG A 433 -9.78 -12.69 6.87
N TYR A 434 -9.88 -11.36 7.01
CA TYR A 434 -9.73 -10.69 8.31
C TYR A 434 -10.76 -11.17 9.33
N VAL A 435 -12.02 -11.35 8.93
CA VAL A 435 -13.07 -11.92 9.81
C VAL A 435 -12.69 -13.31 10.35
N ARG A 436 -12.06 -14.15 9.52
CA ARG A 436 -11.54 -15.46 9.99
C ARG A 436 -10.39 -15.30 10.98
N VAL A 437 -9.48 -14.37 10.74
CA VAL A 437 -8.37 -14.06 11.66
C VAL A 437 -8.91 -13.53 12.99
N TYR A 438 -9.92 -12.66 12.96
CA TYR A 438 -10.61 -12.16 14.17
C TYR A 438 -11.23 -13.29 14.97
N GLY A 439 -11.77 -14.30 14.31
CA GLY A 439 -12.31 -15.53 14.92
C GLY A 439 -11.25 -16.52 15.43
N GLY A 440 -9.95 -16.20 15.31
CA GLY A 440 -8.84 -17.05 15.76
C GLY A 440 -8.38 -18.10 14.75
N ARG A 441 -8.86 -18.05 13.52
CA ARG A 441 -8.39 -18.92 12.45
C ARG A 441 -7.21 -18.28 11.74
N VAL A 442 -6.03 -18.61 12.23
CA VAL A 442 -4.77 -18.24 11.56
C VAL A 442 -4.37 -19.46 10.71
N ASP A 443 -4.52 -19.35 9.40
CA ASP A 443 -4.05 -20.39 8.49
C ASP A 443 -2.54 -20.52 8.67
N LYS A 444 -2.04 -21.73 8.95
CA LYS A 444 -0.61 -21.95 9.13
C LYS A 444 0.12 -21.55 7.85
N ALA A 445 0.82 -20.43 7.89
CA ALA A 445 1.55 -19.90 6.75
C ALA A 445 2.61 -20.87 6.19
N VAL A 446 2.92 -21.96 6.90
CA VAL A 446 4.12 -22.79 6.68
C VAL A 446 3.82 -24.29 6.60
N SER A 447 2.60 -24.73 6.35
CA SER A 447 2.36 -26.19 6.15
C SER A 447 3.03 -26.75 4.87
N PHE A 448 3.72 -25.94 4.08
CA PHE A 448 4.36 -26.31 2.81
C PHE A 448 5.90 -26.25 2.81
N LEU A 449 6.54 -25.97 3.95
CA LEU A 449 8.01 -26.03 4.08
C LEU A 449 8.51 -27.32 4.79
N ARG A 450 7.63 -28.32 5.00
CA ARG A 450 8.02 -29.64 5.46
C ARG A 450 7.84 -30.68 4.37
#